data_f14870fa06af2905016eaa1b06a52f7f
#
_entry.id   f14870fa06af2905016eaa1b06a52f7f
#
_cell.length_a   1.000
_cell.length_b   1.000
_cell.length_c   1.000
_cell.angle_alpha   90.00
_cell.angle_beta   90.00
_cell.angle_gamma   90.00
#
_symmetry.space_group_name_H-M   'P 1'
#
loop_
_entity.id
_entity.type
_entity.pdbx_description
1 polymer ?
#
loop_
_entity_poly.entity_id
_entity_poly.type
_entity_poly.pdbx_seq_one_letter_code
_entity_poly.pdbx_strand_id
1 'polypeptide(L)'
;PMYPYVGEALIAVGLYSYRTGERLPLAGQDLGQMSYQVGTIILAPQPESSFLVYESGWHSAEFATDGRNDWRWTTGRAVLSVRNPMADAVFSFELDARPDMFEEPQTLALVVGPETLYEEVLDSNERIYIRREISRETLGADEFVELVLAVDQTFSPASRGGAPEDTRELGVRVFYSYFEAR
;
A
#
# COMPACT_ATOMS: atom_id res chain seq x y z
N PRO A 1 6.85 11.43 -15.47
CA PRO A 1 6.62 11.36 -14.01
C PRO A 1 5.63 12.43 -13.63
N MET A 2 4.47 12.03 -13.06
CA MET A 2 3.57 13.01 -12.45
C MET A 2 4.21 13.43 -11.13
N TYR A 3 4.61 14.70 -11.04
CA TYR A 3 4.98 15.26 -9.75
C TYR A 3 3.71 15.38 -8.90
N PRO A 4 3.74 15.00 -7.62
CA PRO A 4 2.60 15.19 -6.75
C PRO A 4 2.26 16.67 -6.67
N TYR A 5 0.97 16.99 -6.76
CA TYR A 5 0.50 18.36 -6.59
C TYR A 5 0.74 18.82 -5.14
N VAL A 6 1.30 19.99 -5.00
CA VAL A 6 1.53 20.68 -3.71
C VAL A 6 0.80 22.01 -3.73
N GLY A 7 0.05 22.31 -2.69
CA GLY A 7 -0.71 23.57 -2.61
C GLY A 7 -2.16 23.36 -2.17
N GLU A 8 -2.99 24.34 -2.40
CA GLU A 8 -4.41 24.29 -2.04
C GLU A 8 -5.19 23.40 -3.00
N ALA A 9 -5.96 22.45 -2.46
CA ALA A 9 -6.86 21.57 -3.21
C ALA A 9 -8.29 21.73 -2.71
N LEU A 10 -9.25 21.74 -3.64
CA LEU A 10 -10.68 21.81 -3.34
C LEU A 10 -11.24 20.42 -3.08
N ILE A 11 -12.02 20.27 -2.03
CA ILE A 11 -12.82 19.08 -1.78
C ILE A 11 -14.20 19.32 -2.35
N ALA A 12 -14.62 18.48 -3.28
CA ALA A 12 -15.95 18.54 -3.88
C ALA A 12 -16.68 17.21 -3.69
N VAL A 13 -18.00 17.28 -3.49
CA VAL A 13 -18.89 16.12 -3.42
C VAL A 13 -19.96 16.22 -4.50
N GLY A 14 -20.37 15.07 -5.03
CA GLY A 14 -21.51 14.94 -5.91
C GLY A 14 -22.32 13.72 -5.53
N LEU A 15 -23.64 13.82 -5.59
CA LEU A 15 -24.54 12.68 -5.45
C LEU A 15 -24.95 12.16 -6.82
N TYR A 16 -25.16 10.86 -6.90
CA TYR A 16 -25.74 10.25 -8.10
C TYR A 16 -26.69 9.13 -7.72
N SER A 17 -27.68 8.92 -8.58
CA SER A 17 -28.59 7.80 -8.46
C SER A 17 -27.88 6.52 -8.85
N TYR A 18 -27.77 5.56 -7.95
CA TYR A 18 -27.20 4.25 -8.24
C TYR A 18 -27.95 3.49 -9.34
N ARG A 19 -29.26 3.77 -9.49
CA ARG A 19 -30.11 3.10 -10.49
C ARG A 19 -30.01 3.69 -11.90
N THR A 20 -29.92 5.03 -11.99
CA THR A 20 -29.94 5.73 -13.28
C THR A 20 -28.58 6.30 -13.68
N GLY A 21 -27.63 6.39 -12.76
CA GLY A 21 -26.35 7.09 -12.96
C GLY A 21 -26.48 8.60 -13.07
N GLU A 22 -27.71 9.15 -12.94
CA GLU A 22 -27.94 10.59 -13.01
C GLU A 22 -27.40 11.29 -11.77
N ARG A 23 -26.79 12.45 -11.98
CA ARG A 23 -26.35 13.31 -10.89
C ARG A 23 -27.52 14.06 -10.28
N LEU A 24 -27.48 14.23 -8.96
CA LEU A 24 -28.53 14.89 -8.18
C LEU A 24 -28.02 16.26 -7.71
N PRO A 25 -28.86 17.32 -7.82
CA PRO A 25 -28.47 18.64 -7.35
C PRO A 25 -28.37 18.69 -5.83
N LEU A 26 -27.39 19.44 -5.35
CA LEU A 26 -27.19 19.78 -3.94
C LEU A 26 -27.26 21.29 -3.76
N ALA A 27 -27.43 21.73 -2.52
CA ALA A 27 -27.26 23.14 -2.18
C ALA A 27 -25.78 23.47 -2.03
N GLY A 28 -25.30 24.57 -2.62
CA GLY A 28 -23.91 25.01 -2.54
C GLY A 28 -23.37 25.55 -3.85
N GLN A 29 -22.09 25.86 -3.86
CA GLN A 29 -21.39 26.33 -5.05
C GLN A 29 -21.09 25.15 -5.97
N ASP A 30 -21.74 25.10 -7.12
CA ASP A 30 -21.46 24.11 -8.16
C ASP A 30 -20.16 24.45 -8.89
N LEU A 31 -19.21 23.54 -8.86
CA LEU A 31 -17.93 23.63 -9.56
C LEU A 31 -18.01 23.05 -10.99
N GLY A 32 -19.18 22.65 -11.41
CA GLY A 32 -19.47 21.98 -12.68
C GLY A 32 -19.89 20.53 -12.50
N GLN A 33 -20.76 20.06 -13.39
CA GLN A 33 -21.27 18.69 -13.39
C GLN A 33 -21.95 18.27 -12.07
N MET A 34 -22.61 19.18 -11.36
CA MET A 34 -23.21 18.95 -10.04
C MET A 34 -22.20 18.42 -9.01
N SER A 35 -20.98 18.96 -9.04
CA SER A 35 -19.95 18.78 -8.02
C SER A 35 -19.86 20.04 -7.17
N TYR A 36 -20.12 19.92 -5.88
CA TYR A 36 -20.27 21.04 -4.97
C TYR A 36 -19.09 21.12 -4.01
N GLN A 37 -18.52 22.33 -3.89
CA GLN A 37 -17.41 22.53 -2.97
C GLN A 37 -17.89 22.39 -1.52
N VAL A 38 -17.18 21.57 -0.74
CA VAL A 38 -17.46 21.35 0.69
C VAL A 38 -16.29 21.76 1.58
N GLY A 39 -15.14 22.04 1.01
CA GLY A 39 -13.98 22.49 1.76
C GLY A 39 -12.73 22.64 0.89
N THR A 40 -11.64 23.02 1.54
CA THR A 40 -10.29 23.05 0.97
C THR A 40 -9.32 22.35 1.91
N ILE A 41 -8.25 21.79 1.35
CA ILE A 41 -7.11 21.24 2.08
C ILE A 41 -5.83 21.80 1.51
N ILE A 42 -4.80 21.87 2.33
CA ILE A 42 -3.44 22.16 1.88
C ILE A 42 -2.69 20.84 1.76
N LEU A 43 -2.27 20.52 0.54
CA LEU A 43 -1.37 19.40 0.28
C LEU A 43 0.06 19.88 0.47
N ALA A 44 0.69 19.43 1.55
CA ALA A 44 2.08 19.73 1.85
C ALA A 44 3.03 18.83 1.04
N PRO A 45 4.27 19.27 0.76
CA PRO A 45 5.28 18.38 0.22
C PRO A 45 5.48 17.18 1.15
N GLN A 46 5.68 15.99 0.58
CA GLN A 46 6.05 14.83 1.35
C GLN A 46 7.44 15.07 1.97
N PRO A 47 7.62 14.93 3.29
CA PRO A 47 8.94 15.07 3.90
C PRO A 47 9.86 13.93 3.44
N GLU A 48 11.16 14.20 3.38
CA GLU A 48 12.16 13.19 2.97
C GLU A 48 12.10 11.92 3.83
N SER A 49 11.76 12.06 5.11
CA SER A 49 11.57 10.94 6.04
C SER A 49 10.41 9.99 5.71
N SER A 50 9.54 10.38 4.77
CA SER A 50 8.41 9.55 4.32
C SER A 50 8.69 8.80 3.02
N PHE A 51 9.87 8.95 2.42
CA PHE A 51 10.21 8.23 1.21
C PHE A 51 10.55 6.77 1.52
N LEU A 52 9.87 5.88 0.79
CA LEU A 52 10.10 4.45 0.77
C LEU A 52 10.79 4.08 -0.53
N VAL A 53 11.88 3.32 -0.43
CA VAL A 53 12.55 2.74 -1.58
C VAL A 53 12.28 1.24 -1.62
N TYR A 54 11.72 0.77 -2.72
CA TYR A 54 11.50 -0.65 -2.98
C TYR A 54 12.83 -1.26 -3.42
N GLU A 55 13.46 -2.03 -2.54
CA GLU A 55 14.75 -2.67 -2.79
C GLU A 55 14.57 -4.06 -3.42
N SER A 56 15.00 -5.12 -2.77
CA SER A 56 14.89 -6.48 -3.27
C SER A 56 13.54 -7.12 -2.95
N GLY A 57 13.16 -8.13 -3.72
CA GLY A 57 11.96 -8.94 -3.47
C GLY A 57 10.64 -8.31 -3.92
N TRP A 58 10.67 -7.27 -4.74
CA TRP A 58 9.50 -6.62 -5.32
C TRP A 58 9.43 -6.82 -6.83
N HIS A 59 8.27 -7.17 -7.33
CA HIS A 59 8.00 -7.13 -8.76
C HIS A 59 7.62 -5.72 -9.23
N SER A 60 7.65 -5.48 -10.52
CA SER A 60 7.19 -4.22 -11.12
C SER A 60 5.74 -3.96 -10.78
N ALA A 61 5.37 -2.67 -10.67
CA ALA A 61 3.99 -2.30 -10.44
C ALA A 61 3.07 -2.79 -11.57
N GLU A 62 1.95 -3.35 -11.18
CA GLU A 62 0.85 -3.74 -12.03
C GLU A 62 -0.36 -2.83 -11.80
N PHE A 63 -1.17 -2.66 -12.83
CA PHE A 63 -2.31 -1.75 -12.79
C PHE A 63 -3.58 -2.52 -13.15
N ALA A 64 -4.66 -2.24 -12.44
CA ALA A 64 -5.97 -2.71 -12.83
C ALA A 64 -6.37 -2.13 -14.20
N THR A 65 -7.17 -2.86 -14.95
CA THR A 65 -7.62 -2.43 -16.29
C THR A 65 -8.42 -1.13 -16.28
N ASP A 66 -9.05 -0.79 -15.14
CA ASP A 66 -9.76 0.48 -14.93
C ASP A 66 -8.84 1.65 -14.52
N GLY A 67 -7.53 1.37 -14.31
CA GLY A 67 -6.53 2.35 -13.90
C GLY A 67 -6.72 2.95 -12.50
N ARG A 68 -7.62 2.39 -11.69
CA ARG A 68 -7.94 2.92 -10.36
C ARG A 68 -7.11 2.31 -9.24
N ASN A 69 -6.56 1.14 -9.45
CA ASN A 69 -5.75 0.42 -8.49
C ASN A 69 -4.43 0.01 -9.14
N ASP A 70 -3.37 0.12 -8.38
CA ASP A 70 -2.08 -0.44 -8.68
C ASP A 70 -1.59 -1.26 -7.49
N TRP A 71 -0.69 -2.19 -7.74
CA TRP A 71 -0.09 -3.03 -6.72
C TRP A 71 1.29 -3.51 -7.14
N ARG A 72 2.03 -4.00 -6.16
CA ARG A 72 3.26 -4.76 -6.39
C ARG A 72 3.14 -6.12 -5.73
N TRP A 73 3.58 -7.16 -6.45
CA TRP A 73 3.78 -8.45 -5.83
C TRP A 73 5.10 -8.46 -5.07
N THR A 74 5.12 -9.14 -3.92
CA THR A 74 6.34 -9.50 -3.23
C THR A 74 6.82 -10.89 -3.71
N THR A 75 8.10 -11.18 -3.49
CA THR A 75 8.59 -12.55 -3.37
C THR A 75 8.39 -13.05 -1.93
N GLY A 76 9.04 -14.15 -1.53
CA GLY A 76 9.00 -14.63 -0.14
C GLY A 76 9.59 -13.64 0.87
N ARG A 77 10.46 -12.73 0.42
CA ARG A 77 11.07 -11.68 1.25
C ARG A 77 11.22 -10.40 0.45
N ALA A 78 10.48 -9.37 0.84
CA ALA A 78 10.47 -8.07 0.18
C ALA A 78 11.00 -6.98 1.13
N VAL A 79 11.98 -6.21 0.67
CA VAL A 79 12.70 -5.21 1.46
C VAL A 79 12.30 -3.81 1.02
N LEU A 80 11.95 -2.98 1.98
CA LEU A 80 11.78 -1.55 1.83
C LEU A 80 12.90 -0.85 2.60
N SER A 81 13.54 0.14 1.99
CA SER A 81 14.47 1.03 2.68
C SER A 81 13.79 2.34 2.98
N VAL A 82 13.93 2.83 4.21
CA VAL A 82 13.40 4.12 4.67
C VAL A 82 14.52 4.93 5.30
N ARG A 83 14.45 6.25 5.15
CA ARG A 83 15.33 7.12 5.90
C ARG A 83 14.87 7.15 7.36
N ASN A 84 15.80 6.87 8.29
CA ASN A 84 15.52 6.84 9.71
C ASN A 84 15.18 8.25 10.21
N PRO A 85 13.98 8.47 10.77
CA PRO A 85 13.60 9.79 11.29
C PRO A 85 14.27 10.12 12.61
N MET A 86 15.05 9.19 13.20
CA MET A 86 15.64 9.30 14.53
C MET A 86 14.63 9.58 15.65
N ALA A 87 13.39 9.17 15.42
CA ALA A 87 12.24 9.28 16.30
C ALA A 87 11.36 8.04 16.15
N ASP A 88 10.32 7.93 16.97
CA ASP A 88 9.29 6.92 16.76
C ASP A 88 8.63 7.15 15.40
N ALA A 89 8.21 6.08 14.78
CA ALA A 89 7.60 6.12 13.46
C ALA A 89 6.38 5.21 13.36
N VAL A 90 5.65 5.37 12.28
CA VAL A 90 4.52 4.52 11.93
C VAL A 90 4.71 3.99 10.52
N PHE A 91 4.61 2.70 10.36
CA PHE A 91 4.52 2.05 9.06
C PHE A 91 3.10 1.57 8.82
N SER A 92 2.53 1.98 7.69
CA SER A 92 1.19 1.62 7.27
C SER A 92 1.26 0.96 5.89
N PHE A 93 0.55 -0.14 5.70
CA PHE A 93 0.49 -0.81 4.41
C PHE A 93 -0.85 -1.53 4.23
N GLU A 94 -1.27 -1.65 2.97
CA GLU A 94 -2.46 -2.37 2.56
C GLU A 94 -2.07 -3.49 1.61
N LEU A 95 -2.54 -4.69 1.89
CA LEU A 95 -2.24 -5.86 1.09
C LEU A 95 -3.42 -6.81 1.00
N ASP A 96 -3.35 -7.74 0.07
CA ASP A 96 -4.14 -8.96 0.06
C ASP A 96 -3.27 -10.19 -0.24
N ALA A 97 -3.82 -11.35 0.05
CA ALA A 97 -3.21 -12.65 -0.20
C ALA A 97 -4.01 -13.47 -1.21
N ARG A 98 -3.46 -14.62 -1.56
CA ARG A 98 -4.11 -15.61 -2.42
C ARG A 98 -4.15 -16.98 -1.71
N PRO A 99 -4.96 -17.10 -0.62
CA PRO A 99 -5.04 -18.35 0.13
C PRO A 99 -5.51 -19.53 -0.71
N ASP A 100 -6.25 -19.27 -1.81
CA ASP A 100 -6.66 -20.25 -2.81
C ASP A 100 -5.47 -20.92 -3.55
N MET A 101 -4.27 -20.39 -3.43
CA MET A 101 -3.05 -20.95 -4.04
C MET A 101 -2.29 -21.91 -3.13
N PHE A 102 -2.71 -22.12 -1.90
CA PHE A 102 -1.99 -22.88 -0.89
C PHE A 102 -2.90 -23.92 -0.22
N GLU A 103 -2.31 -24.98 0.33
CA GLU A 103 -3.02 -25.97 1.15
C GLU A 103 -3.26 -25.44 2.57
N GLU A 104 -2.27 -24.74 3.10
CA GLU A 104 -2.31 -24.04 4.39
C GLU A 104 -2.21 -22.54 4.15
N PRO A 105 -2.89 -21.69 4.93
CA PRO A 105 -2.78 -20.24 4.81
C PRO A 105 -1.34 -19.75 4.94
N GLN A 106 -0.97 -18.71 4.17
CA GLN A 106 0.32 -18.04 4.32
C GLN A 106 0.40 -17.32 5.66
N THR A 107 1.60 -17.22 6.21
CA THR A 107 1.91 -16.31 7.32
C THR A 107 2.74 -15.15 6.82
N LEU A 108 2.29 -13.93 7.10
CA LEU A 108 3.01 -12.69 6.83
C LEU A 108 3.73 -12.25 8.11
N ALA A 109 4.97 -11.83 7.99
CA ALA A 109 5.72 -11.15 9.05
C ALA A 109 6.22 -9.78 8.58
N LEU A 110 6.15 -8.77 9.45
CA LEU A 110 6.87 -7.50 9.33
C LEU A 110 8.08 -7.54 10.27
N VAL A 111 9.26 -7.42 9.70
CA VAL A 111 10.53 -7.52 10.45
C VAL A 111 11.33 -6.22 10.28
N VAL A 112 11.93 -5.76 11.37
CA VAL A 112 12.87 -4.64 11.41
C VAL A 112 14.10 -5.05 12.19
N GLY A 113 15.25 -5.08 11.53
CA GLY A 113 16.48 -5.63 12.14
C GLY A 113 16.25 -7.06 12.64
N PRO A 114 16.49 -7.36 13.93
CA PRO A 114 16.27 -8.68 14.50
C PRO A 114 14.83 -8.91 15.01
N GLU A 115 13.96 -7.89 14.97
CA GLU A 115 12.63 -7.93 15.60
C GLU A 115 11.51 -8.23 14.60
N THR A 116 10.65 -9.18 14.94
CA THR A 116 9.35 -9.36 14.27
C THR A 116 8.32 -8.48 14.96
N LEU A 117 7.90 -7.42 14.29
CA LEU A 117 6.96 -6.43 14.82
C LEU A 117 5.50 -6.83 14.64
N TYR A 118 5.24 -7.70 13.70
CA TYR A 118 3.90 -8.13 13.36
C TYR A 118 3.92 -9.48 12.66
N GLU A 119 2.94 -10.28 12.95
CA GLU A 119 2.71 -11.57 12.33
C GLU A 119 1.20 -11.76 12.12
N GLU A 120 0.79 -12.26 10.95
CA GLU A 120 -0.62 -12.48 10.59
C GLU A 120 -0.75 -13.70 9.70
N VAL A 121 -1.76 -14.50 9.98
CA VAL A 121 -2.18 -15.62 9.12
C VAL A 121 -3.16 -15.10 8.09
N LEU A 122 -2.83 -15.27 6.82
CA LEU A 122 -3.58 -14.73 5.69
C LEU A 122 -4.55 -15.79 5.14
N ASP A 123 -5.69 -15.96 5.81
CA ASP A 123 -6.71 -16.96 5.49
C ASP A 123 -7.83 -16.45 4.54
N SER A 124 -7.78 -15.18 4.17
CA SER A 124 -8.74 -14.50 3.30
C SER A 124 -8.06 -13.77 2.16
N ASN A 125 -8.76 -13.61 1.04
CA ASN A 125 -8.35 -12.76 -0.08
C ASN A 125 -8.87 -11.32 0.04
N GLU A 126 -9.47 -10.95 1.17
CA GLU A 126 -9.86 -9.59 1.43
C GLU A 126 -8.63 -8.70 1.68
N ARG A 127 -8.75 -7.43 1.31
CA ARG A 127 -7.70 -6.46 1.62
C ARG A 127 -7.66 -6.18 3.10
N ILE A 128 -6.47 -6.22 3.66
CA ILE A 128 -6.20 -5.85 5.05
C ILE A 128 -5.33 -4.60 5.08
N TYR A 129 -5.67 -3.68 5.97
CA TYR A 129 -4.87 -2.50 6.27
C TYR A 129 -4.18 -2.69 7.60
N ILE A 130 -2.87 -2.61 7.60
CA ILE A 130 -2.03 -2.82 8.77
C ILE A 130 -1.31 -1.52 9.07
N ARG A 131 -1.35 -1.12 10.34
CA ARG A 131 -0.64 0.05 10.86
C ARG A 131 0.13 -0.36 12.11
N ARG A 132 1.45 -0.14 12.10
CA ARG A 132 2.34 -0.51 13.20
C ARG A 132 3.20 0.67 13.61
N GLU A 133 3.25 0.90 14.91
CA GLU A 133 4.19 1.83 15.54
C GLU A 133 5.54 1.12 15.68
N ILE A 134 6.61 1.83 15.36
CA ILE A 134 7.99 1.34 15.44
C ILE A 134 8.74 2.32 16.32
N SER A 135 9.30 1.83 17.40
CA SER A 135 10.04 2.68 18.32
C SER A 135 11.36 3.17 17.70
N ARG A 136 11.83 4.31 18.14
CA ARG A 136 13.18 4.79 17.80
C ARG A 136 14.26 3.76 18.14
N GLU A 137 14.08 3.00 19.22
CA GLU A 137 15.03 1.97 19.65
C GLU A 137 15.11 0.84 18.60
N THR A 138 13.96 0.36 18.12
CA THR A 138 13.87 -0.66 17.07
C THR A 138 14.45 -0.17 15.75
N LEU A 139 14.21 1.10 15.39
CA LEU A 139 14.78 1.72 14.18
C LEU A 139 16.31 1.88 14.26
N GLY A 140 16.87 1.92 15.49
CA GLY A 140 18.30 2.04 15.67
C GLY A 140 18.88 3.41 15.35
N ALA A 141 20.18 3.46 15.03
CA ALA A 141 20.92 4.69 14.79
C ALA A 141 21.43 4.87 13.35
N ASP A 142 21.21 3.89 12.48
CA ASP A 142 21.64 3.98 11.08
C ASP A 142 20.80 4.99 10.30
N GLU A 143 21.38 5.63 9.29
CA GLU A 143 20.69 6.63 8.46
C GLU A 143 19.52 6.02 7.68
N PHE A 144 19.65 4.77 7.26
CA PHE A 144 18.60 4.02 6.57
C PHE A 144 18.29 2.74 7.32
N VAL A 145 17.01 2.38 7.32
CA VAL A 145 16.50 1.19 7.99
C VAL A 145 15.74 0.33 6.98
N GLU A 146 15.95 -0.97 7.05
CA GLU A 146 15.19 -1.94 6.25
C GLU A 146 13.94 -2.40 7.00
N LEU A 147 12.81 -2.25 6.34
CA LEU A 147 11.54 -2.87 6.72
C LEU A 147 11.33 -4.07 5.80
N VAL A 148 11.12 -5.23 6.37
CA VAL A 148 11.00 -6.48 5.61
C VAL A 148 9.59 -7.04 5.74
N LEU A 149 8.92 -7.22 4.61
CA LEU A 149 7.73 -8.06 4.52
C LEU A 149 8.17 -9.46 4.09
N ALA A 150 7.95 -10.43 4.95
CA ALA A 150 8.29 -11.83 4.69
C ALA A 150 7.02 -12.69 4.72
N VAL A 151 6.91 -13.62 3.78
CA VAL A 151 5.88 -14.65 3.79
C VAL A 151 6.54 -16.03 3.75
N ASP A 152 5.93 -16.98 4.44
CA ASP A 152 6.45 -18.35 4.57
C ASP A 152 6.23 -19.19 3.31
N GLN A 153 5.31 -18.79 2.43
CA GLN A 153 4.96 -19.49 1.21
C GLN A 153 4.83 -18.52 0.03
N THR A 154 5.18 -19.00 -1.15
CA THR A 154 5.00 -18.30 -2.43
C THR A 154 4.44 -19.25 -3.48
N PHE A 155 3.88 -18.71 -4.54
CA PHE A 155 3.39 -19.49 -5.68
C PHE A 155 3.91 -18.93 -7.01
N SER A 156 3.86 -19.74 -8.03
CA SER A 156 4.09 -19.29 -9.41
C SER A 156 2.81 -19.51 -10.23
N PRO A 157 2.30 -18.48 -10.94
CA PRO A 157 1.12 -18.64 -11.78
C PRO A 157 1.23 -19.80 -12.78
N ALA A 158 2.39 -19.99 -13.40
CA ALA A 158 2.63 -21.08 -14.34
C ALA A 158 2.42 -22.46 -13.72
N SER A 159 2.77 -22.67 -12.44
CA SER A 159 2.64 -23.93 -11.73
C SER A 159 1.22 -24.22 -11.20
N ARG A 160 0.33 -23.22 -11.19
CA ARG A 160 -1.02 -23.30 -10.63
C ARG A 160 -2.13 -23.14 -11.68
N GLY A 161 -1.80 -23.38 -12.97
CA GLY A 161 -2.77 -23.34 -14.06
C GLY A 161 -3.13 -21.93 -14.52
N GLY A 162 -2.34 -20.92 -14.14
CA GLY A 162 -2.40 -19.55 -14.67
C GLY A 162 -1.68 -19.44 -16.02
N ALA A 163 -1.17 -18.23 -16.32
CA ALA A 163 -0.39 -17.97 -17.53
C ALA A 163 0.89 -18.83 -17.54
N PRO A 164 1.08 -19.74 -18.51
CA PRO A 164 2.23 -20.66 -18.51
C PRO A 164 3.59 -19.95 -18.57
N GLU A 165 3.61 -18.73 -19.11
CA GLU A 165 4.80 -17.90 -19.25
C GLU A 165 5.12 -17.12 -17.96
N ASP A 166 4.19 -17.02 -17.01
CA ASP A 166 4.42 -16.31 -15.75
C ASP A 166 5.03 -17.22 -14.69
N THR A 167 6.35 -17.29 -14.70
CA THR A 167 7.16 -18.09 -13.78
C THR A 167 7.63 -17.33 -12.55
N ARG A 168 7.15 -16.11 -12.34
CA ARG A 168 7.51 -15.31 -11.17
C ARG A 168 7.15 -16.03 -9.87
N GLU A 169 7.95 -15.79 -8.86
CA GLU A 169 7.66 -16.16 -7.49
C GLU A 169 6.83 -15.06 -6.85
N LEU A 170 5.58 -15.35 -6.47
CA LEU A 170 4.62 -14.38 -5.96
C LEU A 170 4.25 -14.70 -4.51
N GLY A 171 4.41 -13.71 -3.63
CA GLY A 171 3.98 -13.76 -2.23
C GLY A 171 2.61 -13.11 -2.04
N VAL A 172 2.58 -11.84 -1.60
CA VAL A 172 1.37 -11.05 -1.40
C VAL A 172 1.34 -9.85 -2.35
N ARG A 173 0.14 -9.31 -2.61
CA ARG A 173 -0.03 -8.04 -3.33
C ARG A 173 -0.08 -6.90 -2.35
N VAL A 174 0.79 -5.92 -2.53
CA VAL A 174 0.81 -4.70 -1.71
C VAL A 174 0.31 -3.54 -2.58
N PHE A 175 -0.76 -2.89 -2.13
CA PHE A 175 -1.43 -1.78 -2.82
C PHE A 175 -0.93 -0.42 -2.33
N TYR A 176 -0.51 -0.39 -1.08
CA TYR A 176 -0.12 0.86 -0.43
C TYR A 176 0.95 0.57 0.62
N SER A 177 1.94 1.46 0.68
CA SER A 177 2.95 1.46 1.74
C SER A 177 3.28 2.91 2.08
N TYR A 178 3.27 3.23 3.37
CA TYR A 178 3.57 4.57 3.86
C TYR A 178 4.31 4.53 5.18
N PHE A 179 5.35 5.35 5.29
CA PHE A 179 6.16 5.48 6.49
C PHE A 179 6.20 6.94 6.92
N GLU A 180 5.98 7.22 8.19
CA GLU A 180 5.99 8.57 8.73
C GLU A 180 6.64 8.62 10.11
N ALA A 181 7.37 9.70 10.39
CA ALA A 181 7.81 10.04 11.74
C ALA A 181 6.60 10.46 12.59
N ARG A 182 6.66 10.17 13.89
CA ARG A 182 5.62 10.51 14.85
C ARG A 182 6.05 11.67 15.75
#